data_0ca91e512fb647006e074d9cd984fcd5
#
_entry.id   0ca91e512fb647006e074d9cd984fcd5
#
_cell.length_a   1.000
_cell.length_b   1.000
_cell.length_c   1.000
_cell.angle_alpha   90.00
_cell.angle_beta   90.00
_cell.angle_gamma   90.00
#
_symmetry.space_group_name_H-M   'P 1'
#
loop_
_entity.id
_entity.type
_entity.pdbx_description
1 polymer ?
#
loop_
_entity_poly.entity_id
_entity_poly.type
_entity_poly.pdbx_seq_one_letter_code
_entity_poly.pdbx_strand_id
1 'polypeptide(L)'
;MSILKILNVLLLGVLFGFLFQHSFTIIEIEKYFVFAYTENSIQDILTNTLISDSNYLKGYIIIDNFKVFVDIALTDKQKQDGLSVKNFMNETEGMLFFLGEPTKASFWMKNMHFPIDIRWVDANFSIVHIEEELMPCTMAFYCPSYTPKKESLYVLETIAGFANNHHLKIGDRLDFQLIE
;
A
#
# COMPACT_ATOMS: atom_id res chain seq x y z
N MET A 1 0.26 -27.51 -2.62
CA MET A 1 -0.61 -27.30 -1.43
C MET A 1 -1.66 -28.39 -1.41
N SER A 2 -1.74 -29.18 -0.33
CA SER A 2 -2.55 -30.40 -0.25
C SER A 2 -4.05 -30.04 -0.24
N ILE A 3 -4.85 -30.80 -1.01
CA ILE A 3 -6.34 -30.75 -1.07
C ILE A 3 -6.95 -30.73 0.35
N LEU A 4 -6.27 -31.30 1.33
CA LEU A 4 -6.67 -31.33 2.74
C LEU A 4 -6.73 -29.93 3.40
N LYS A 5 -5.87 -28.98 2.98
CA LYS A 5 -5.89 -27.59 3.50
C LYS A 5 -7.07 -26.80 2.92
N ILE A 6 -7.42 -27.04 1.66
CA ILE A 6 -8.57 -26.41 1.01
C ILE A 6 -9.89 -26.91 1.65
N LEU A 7 -9.97 -28.20 1.97
CA LEU A 7 -11.14 -28.78 2.63
C LEU A 7 -11.34 -28.22 4.06
N ASN A 8 -10.26 -27.99 4.81
CA ASN A 8 -10.34 -27.43 6.17
C ASN A 8 -10.81 -25.95 6.17
N VAL A 9 -10.39 -25.14 5.20
CA VAL A 9 -10.86 -23.75 5.09
C VAL A 9 -12.33 -23.70 4.69
N LEU A 10 -12.77 -24.59 3.80
CA LEU A 10 -14.19 -24.70 3.42
C LEU A 10 -15.05 -25.21 4.59
N LEU A 11 -14.56 -26.17 5.39
CA LEU A 11 -15.30 -26.71 6.55
C LEU A 11 -15.43 -25.66 7.68
N LEU A 12 -14.39 -24.85 7.93
CA LEU A 12 -14.43 -23.77 8.91
C LEU A 12 -15.36 -22.63 8.46
N GLY A 13 -15.39 -22.29 7.17
CA GLY A 13 -16.31 -21.30 6.63
C GLY A 13 -17.78 -21.72 6.73
N VAL A 14 -18.08 -22.99 6.50
CA VAL A 14 -19.45 -23.55 6.61
C VAL A 14 -19.88 -23.63 8.09
N LEU A 15 -19.00 -24.00 9.03
CA LEU A 15 -19.30 -24.04 10.46
C LEU A 15 -19.51 -22.65 11.07
N PHE A 16 -18.78 -21.62 10.61
CA PHE A 16 -18.99 -20.25 11.06
C PHE A 16 -20.25 -19.60 10.47
N GLY A 17 -20.63 -19.96 9.23
CA GLY A 17 -21.86 -19.47 8.59
C GLY A 17 -23.14 -20.00 9.25
N PHE A 18 -23.08 -21.16 9.92
CA PHE A 18 -24.24 -21.74 10.63
C PHE A 18 -24.56 -21.06 11.97
N LEU A 19 -23.62 -20.29 12.54
CA LEU A 19 -23.80 -19.61 13.81
C LEU A 19 -24.25 -18.14 13.69
N PHE A 20 -24.20 -17.56 12.50
CA PHE A 20 -24.68 -16.22 12.24
C PHE A 20 -25.73 -16.26 11.11
N GLN A 21 -26.97 -16.02 11.49
CA GLN A 21 -28.17 -16.04 10.63
C GLN A 21 -28.22 -14.81 9.70
N HIS A 22 -27.16 -14.60 8.90
CA HIS A 22 -27.13 -13.63 7.81
C HIS A 22 -26.68 -14.32 6.53
N SER A 23 -27.55 -14.22 5.52
CA SER A 23 -27.30 -14.68 4.14
C SER A 23 -26.14 -13.87 3.54
N PHE A 24 -24.92 -14.39 3.64
CA PHE A 24 -23.80 -13.85 2.87
C PHE A 24 -24.04 -14.13 1.39
N THR A 25 -24.02 -13.10 0.57
CA THR A 25 -24.11 -13.27 -0.89
C THR A 25 -22.78 -13.86 -1.43
N ILE A 26 -22.86 -14.57 -2.56
CA ILE A 26 -21.68 -15.18 -3.23
C ILE A 26 -20.60 -14.10 -3.47
N ILE A 27 -20.99 -12.86 -3.73
CA ILE A 27 -20.11 -11.70 -3.95
C ILE A 27 -19.30 -11.35 -2.70
N GLU A 28 -19.86 -11.51 -1.50
CA GLU A 28 -19.12 -11.25 -0.25
C GLU A 28 -18.12 -12.37 0.05
N ILE A 29 -18.48 -13.62 -0.29
CA ILE A 29 -17.57 -14.76 -0.16
C ILE A 29 -16.37 -14.61 -1.12
N GLU A 30 -16.59 -14.17 -2.36
CA GLU A 30 -15.50 -13.89 -3.31
C GLU A 30 -14.59 -12.75 -2.83
N LYS A 31 -15.14 -11.70 -2.25
CA LYS A 31 -14.37 -10.59 -1.67
C LYS A 31 -13.48 -11.04 -0.51
N TYR A 32 -14.00 -11.89 0.37
CA TYR A 32 -13.23 -12.50 1.47
C TYR A 32 -12.19 -13.50 0.96
N PHE A 33 -12.49 -14.22 -0.10
CA PHE A 33 -11.57 -15.19 -0.72
C PHE A 33 -10.40 -14.47 -1.44
N VAL A 34 -10.68 -13.39 -2.15
CA VAL A 34 -9.65 -12.53 -2.78
C VAL A 34 -8.79 -11.87 -1.72
N PHE A 35 -9.37 -11.36 -0.63
CA PHE A 35 -8.63 -10.76 0.49
C PHE A 35 -7.74 -11.80 1.20
N ALA A 36 -8.28 -12.98 1.54
CA ALA A 36 -7.51 -14.06 2.17
C ALA A 36 -6.45 -14.67 1.23
N TYR A 37 -6.72 -14.69 -0.09
CA TYR A 37 -5.76 -15.15 -1.09
C TYR A 37 -4.61 -14.16 -1.27
N THR A 38 -4.88 -12.83 -1.23
CA THR A 38 -3.85 -11.80 -1.30
C THR A 38 -3.00 -11.75 -0.02
N GLU A 39 -3.58 -11.91 1.17
CA GLU A 39 -2.81 -12.02 2.41
C GLU A 39 -1.91 -13.26 2.42
N ASN A 40 -2.43 -14.43 2.04
CA ASN A 40 -1.64 -15.65 1.96
C ASN A 40 -0.56 -15.57 0.87
N SER A 41 -0.82 -14.94 -0.27
CA SER A 41 0.20 -14.76 -1.32
C SER A 41 1.28 -13.77 -0.92
N ILE A 42 0.94 -12.70 -0.21
CA ILE A 42 1.93 -11.77 0.36
C ILE A 42 2.73 -12.47 1.46
N GLN A 43 2.09 -13.26 2.33
CA GLN A 43 2.77 -14.01 3.37
C GLN A 43 3.69 -15.10 2.77
N ASP A 44 3.28 -15.77 1.69
CA ASP A 44 4.11 -16.75 0.97
C ASP A 44 5.28 -16.06 0.24
N ILE A 45 5.09 -14.87 -0.32
CA ILE A 45 6.15 -14.05 -0.90
C ILE A 45 7.13 -13.60 0.19
N LEU A 46 6.63 -13.13 1.34
CA LEU A 46 7.46 -12.73 2.48
C LEU A 46 8.26 -13.90 3.09
N THR A 47 7.71 -15.11 3.07
CA THR A 47 8.35 -16.30 3.67
C THR A 47 9.23 -17.09 2.70
N ASN A 48 8.95 -17.07 1.40
CA ASN A 48 9.65 -17.87 0.39
C ASN A 48 10.63 -17.07 -0.49
N THR A 49 10.47 -15.76 -0.58
CA THR A 49 11.45 -14.90 -1.21
C THR A 49 12.29 -14.30 -0.09
N LEU A 50 13.60 -14.51 -0.13
CA LEU A 50 14.56 -13.75 0.68
C LEU A 50 14.49 -12.30 0.20
N ILE A 51 13.47 -11.56 0.66
CA ILE A 51 13.38 -10.12 0.44
C ILE A 51 14.53 -9.51 1.23
N SER A 52 15.65 -9.28 0.54
CA SER A 52 16.70 -8.48 1.14
C SER A 52 16.22 -7.05 1.23
N ASP A 53 16.66 -6.33 2.26
CA ASP A 53 16.32 -4.90 2.44
C ASP A 53 16.69 -4.03 1.23
N SER A 54 17.56 -4.51 0.36
CA SER A 54 17.97 -3.86 -0.89
C SER A 54 17.11 -4.21 -2.11
N ASN A 55 16.21 -5.21 -2.01
CA ASN A 55 15.41 -5.70 -3.13
C ASN A 55 13.93 -5.40 -2.91
N TYR A 56 13.42 -4.36 -3.57
CA TYR A 56 12.00 -4.01 -3.54
C TYR A 56 11.20 -4.89 -4.49
N LEU A 57 10.08 -5.40 -4.04
CA LEU A 57 9.04 -5.89 -4.95
C LEU A 57 8.59 -4.75 -5.86
N LYS A 58 8.16 -5.10 -7.06
CA LYS A 58 7.72 -4.12 -8.06
C LYS A 58 6.23 -4.29 -8.34
N GLY A 59 5.58 -3.17 -8.57
CA GLY A 59 4.18 -3.13 -8.99
C GLY A 59 3.92 -1.90 -9.84
N TYR A 60 2.68 -1.71 -10.22
CA TYR A 60 2.23 -0.45 -10.79
C TYR A 60 0.83 -0.11 -10.32
N ILE A 61 0.55 1.17 -10.33
CA ILE A 61 -0.76 1.74 -10.02
C ILE A 61 -1.28 2.42 -11.27
N ILE A 62 -2.55 2.18 -11.61
CA ILE A 62 -3.23 2.85 -12.70
C ILE A 62 -4.12 3.95 -12.11
N ILE A 63 -3.96 5.17 -12.63
CA ILE A 63 -4.70 6.36 -12.27
C ILE A 63 -5.14 7.03 -13.57
N ASP A 64 -6.43 7.05 -13.86
CA ASP A 64 -7.00 7.67 -15.09
C ASP A 64 -6.23 7.29 -16.37
N ASN A 65 -5.90 6.01 -16.54
CA ASN A 65 -5.07 5.45 -17.63
C ASN A 65 -3.57 5.84 -17.58
N PHE A 66 -3.12 6.59 -16.58
CA PHE A 66 -1.71 6.82 -16.34
C PHE A 66 -1.13 5.72 -15.46
N LYS A 67 0.02 5.16 -15.86
CA LYS A 67 0.66 4.06 -15.13
C LYS A 67 1.87 4.59 -14.35
N VAL A 68 1.85 4.37 -13.04
CA VAL A 68 2.95 4.67 -12.11
C VAL A 68 3.58 3.36 -11.67
N PHE A 69 4.86 3.15 -11.97
CA PHE A 69 5.62 2.02 -11.47
C PHE A 69 6.09 2.28 -10.05
N VAL A 70 5.86 1.33 -9.16
CA VAL A 70 6.17 1.52 -7.75
C VAL A 70 7.14 0.46 -7.21
N ASP A 71 8.09 0.93 -6.42
CA ASP A 71 8.84 0.10 -5.50
C ASP A 71 7.96 -0.14 -4.27
N ILE A 72 7.83 -1.39 -3.81
CA ILE A 72 6.95 -1.74 -2.69
C ILE A 72 7.80 -1.92 -1.44
N ALA A 73 7.64 -1.03 -0.47
CA ALA A 73 8.31 -1.09 0.82
C ALA A 73 7.54 -1.99 1.79
N LEU A 74 8.10 -3.16 2.10
CA LEU A 74 7.51 -4.19 2.96
C LEU A 74 8.23 -4.31 4.29
N THR A 75 9.59 -4.34 4.29
CA THR A 75 10.38 -4.48 5.51
C THR A 75 10.46 -3.16 6.27
N ASP A 76 10.72 -3.23 7.58
CA ASP A 76 10.88 -2.03 8.40
C ASP A 76 12.04 -1.15 7.90
N LYS A 77 13.12 -1.77 7.42
CA LYS A 77 14.25 -1.06 6.82
C LYS A 77 13.85 -0.32 5.55
N GLN A 78 13.11 -0.98 4.63
CA GLN A 78 12.61 -0.35 3.41
C GLN A 78 11.66 0.81 3.71
N LYS A 79 10.77 0.66 4.71
CA LYS A 79 9.87 1.73 5.15
C LYS A 79 10.63 2.89 5.78
N GLN A 80 11.68 2.62 6.54
CA GLN A 80 12.52 3.65 7.15
C GLN A 80 13.33 4.43 6.11
N ASP A 81 13.88 3.74 5.12
CA ASP A 81 14.66 4.35 4.05
C ASP A 81 13.77 5.17 3.10
N GLY A 82 12.62 4.61 2.72
CA GLY A 82 11.67 5.27 1.82
C GLY A 82 12.34 5.78 0.55
N LEU A 83 11.87 6.90 0.03
CA LEU A 83 12.43 7.56 -1.14
C LEU A 83 13.75 8.32 -0.87
N SER A 84 14.23 8.40 0.38
CA SER A 84 15.49 9.07 0.71
C SER A 84 16.72 8.42 0.05
N VAL A 85 16.61 7.17 -0.39
CA VAL A 85 17.67 6.44 -1.13
C VAL A 85 17.76 6.87 -2.60
N LYS A 86 16.80 7.62 -3.12
CA LYS A 86 16.77 8.12 -4.50
C LYS A 86 17.22 9.57 -4.56
N ASN A 87 18.01 9.93 -5.57
CA ASN A 87 18.41 11.32 -5.80
C ASN A 87 17.36 12.11 -6.61
N PHE A 88 16.55 11.42 -7.39
CA PHE A 88 15.45 12.00 -8.18
C PHE A 88 14.42 10.90 -8.50
N MET A 89 13.24 11.30 -8.96
CA MET A 89 12.17 10.42 -9.38
C MET A 89 11.39 11.05 -10.53
N ASN A 90 10.99 10.22 -11.51
CA ASN A 90 10.14 10.65 -12.60
C ASN A 90 8.66 10.57 -12.22
N GLU A 91 7.78 11.21 -12.98
CA GLU A 91 6.33 11.18 -12.78
C GLU A 91 5.74 9.75 -12.92
N THR A 92 6.38 8.90 -13.71
CA THR A 92 5.98 7.49 -13.91
C THR A 92 6.49 6.55 -12.80
N GLU A 93 7.12 7.07 -11.77
CA GLU A 93 7.71 6.31 -10.67
C GLU A 93 7.09 6.71 -9.33
N GLY A 94 7.13 5.79 -8.38
CA GLY A 94 6.66 6.02 -7.02
C GLY A 94 7.17 4.97 -6.05
N MET A 95 6.74 5.10 -4.78
CA MET A 95 6.92 4.08 -3.76
C MET A 95 5.60 3.80 -3.06
N LEU A 96 5.26 2.52 -2.92
CA LEU A 96 4.08 2.06 -2.20
C LEU A 96 4.51 1.38 -0.90
N PHE A 97 4.13 1.94 0.22
CA PHE A 97 4.37 1.36 1.54
C PHE A 97 3.19 0.48 1.93
N PHE A 98 3.45 -0.75 2.32
CA PHE A 98 2.47 -1.62 2.97
C PHE A 98 2.68 -1.57 4.49
N LEU A 99 1.69 -1.10 5.22
CA LEU A 99 1.79 -0.88 6.66
C LEU A 99 1.57 -2.15 7.49
N GLY A 100 1.04 -3.23 6.88
CA GLY A 100 0.74 -4.50 7.54
C GLY A 100 -0.64 -4.54 8.16
N GLU A 101 -1.07 -3.45 8.79
CA GLU A 101 -2.40 -3.28 9.38
C GLU A 101 -2.89 -1.83 9.20
N PRO A 102 -4.21 -1.59 9.22
CA PRO A 102 -4.74 -0.23 9.17
C PRO A 102 -4.25 0.60 10.35
N THR A 103 -3.60 1.73 10.06
CA THR A 103 -3.04 2.62 11.08
C THR A 103 -2.96 4.06 10.58
N LYS A 104 -2.76 5.01 11.50
CA LYS A 104 -2.46 6.42 11.20
C LYS A 104 -0.95 6.65 11.17
N ALA A 105 -0.25 5.94 10.27
CA ALA A 105 1.20 6.07 10.14
C ALA A 105 1.61 7.48 9.73
N SER A 106 2.55 8.05 10.48
CA SER A 106 3.12 9.36 10.19
C SER A 106 4.32 9.24 9.25
N PHE A 107 4.43 10.15 8.31
CA PHE A 107 5.53 10.25 7.36
C PHE A 107 6.25 11.59 7.52
N TRP A 108 7.51 11.65 7.13
CA TRP A 108 8.36 12.82 7.22
C TRP A 108 9.24 12.97 5.99
N MET A 109 9.80 14.17 5.78
CA MET A 109 10.66 14.50 4.65
C MET A 109 12.14 14.47 5.00
N LYS A 110 12.54 13.71 6.05
CA LYS A 110 13.93 13.64 6.52
C LYS A 110 14.80 12.92 5.49
N ASN A 111 15.97 13.54 5.20
CA ASN A 111 16.95 13.07 4.22
C ASN A 111 16.42 12.96 2.78
N MET A 112 15.27 13.53 2.48
CA MET A 112 14.74 13.57 1.14
C MET A 112 15.56 14.53 0.27
N HIS A 113 15.69 14.21 -1.03
CA HIS A 113 16.47 14.99 -2.00
C HIS A 113 15.59 15.81 -2.94
N PHE A 114 14.28 15.52 -3.01
CA PHE A 114 13.31 16.18 -3.88
C PHE A 114 11.94 16.25 -3.20
N PRO A 115 11.08 17.20 -3.60
CA PRO A 115 9.74 17.31 -3.05
C PRO A 115 8.82 16.18 -3.58
N ILE A 116 7.85 15.77 -2.75
CA ILE A 116 6.90 14.69 -3.07
C ILE A 116 5.47 15.03 -2.66
N ASP A 117 4.52 14.27 -3.22
CA ASP A 117 3.16 14.15 -2.73
C ASP A 117 3.00 12.82 -1.99
N ILE A 118 2.28 12.81 -0.88
CA ILE A 118 1.98 11.61 -0.08
C ILE A 118 0.48 11.39 -0.05
N ARG A 119 0.03 10.16 -0.36
CA ARG A 119 -1.37 9.72 -0.30
C ARG A 119 -1.50 8.51 0.60
N TRP A 120 -2.32 8.65 1.62
CA TRP A 120 -2.73 7.54 2.47
C TRP A 120 -3.95 6.87 1.85
N VAL A 121 -3.91 5.55 1.78
CA VAL A 121 -4.85 4.72 1.03
C VAL A 121 -5.36 3.62 1.95
N ASP A 122 -6.68 3.42 1.99
CA ASP A 122 -7.29 2.40 2.83
C ASP A 122 -7.17 0.97 2.23
N ALA A 123 -7.71 -0.02 2.94
CA ALA A 123 -7.69 -1.41 2.48
C ALA A 123 -8.51 -1.66 1.20
N ASN A 124 -9.37 -0.74 0.80
CA ASN A 124 -10.13 -0.80 -0.46
C ASN A 124 -9.43 -0.05 -1.61
N PHE A 125 -8.18 0.36 -1.40
CA PHE A 125 -7.42 1.22 -2.32
C PHE A 125 -8.06 2.59 -2.58
N SER A 126 -8.84 3.11 -1.62
CA SER A 126 -9.39 4.47 -1.69
C SER A 126 -8.49 5.46 -0.95
N ILE A 127 -8.22 6.61 -1.56
CA ILE A 127 -7.43 7.69 -0.96
C ILE A 127 -8.22 8.28 0.22
N VAL A 128 -7.63 8.27 1.41
CA VAL A 128 -8.24 8.78 2.65
C VAL A 128 -7.63 10.07 3.14
N HIS A 129 -6.41 10.39 2.68
CA HIS A 129 -5.71 11.64 3.00
C HIS A 129 -4.64 11.93 1.93
N ILE A 130 -4.39 13.23 1.66
CA ILE A 130 -3.38 13.70 0.72
C ILE A 130 -2.62 14.85 1.39
N GLU A 131 -1.31 14.82 1.25
CA GLU A 131 -0.40 15.94 1.47
C GLU A 131 0.40 16.18 0.18
N GLU A 132 0.46 17.42 -0.27
CA GLU A 132 0.99 17.79 -1.58
C GLU A 132 2.22 18.70 -1.44
N GLU A 133 3.12 18.62 -2.42
CA GLU A 133 4.29 19.51 -2.58
C GLU A 133 5.16 19.59 -1.32
N LEU A 134 5.31 18.47 -0.61
CA LEU A 134 6.11 18.43 0.62
C LEU A 134 7.59 18.57 0.30
N MET A 135 8.19 19.61 0.85
CA MET A 135 9.60 19.92 0.63
C MET A 135 10.53 19.08 1.51
N PRO A 136 11.74 18.73 1.01
CA PRO A 136 12.77 18.12 1.83
C PRO A 136 13.02 18.87 3.12
N CYS A 137 13.22 18.13 4.21
CA CYS A 137 13.52 18.72 5.51
C CYS A 137 15.00 19.13 5.59
N THR A 138 15.26 20.42 5.59
CA THR A 138 16.62 20.98 5.63
C THR A 138 17.13 21.30 7.02
N MET A 139 16.26 21.27 8.04
CA MET A 139 16.61 21.61 9.41
C MET A 139 17.11 20.39 10.19
N ALA A 140 18.34 20.48 10.72
CA ALA A 140 18.96 19.37 11.46
C ALA A 140 18.19 18.95 12.73
N PHE A 141 17.42 19.86 13.33
CA PHE A 141 16.78 19.67 14.63
C PHE A 141 15.25 19.55 14.58
N TYR A 142 14.63 19.84 13.44
CA TYR A 142 13.17 19.81 13.30
C TYR A 142 12.76 19.38 11.89
N CYS A 143 12.08 18.26 11.81
CA CYS A 143 11.47 17.76 10.59
C CYS A 143 10.02 17.47 10.89
N PRO A 144 9.06 18.18 10.27
CA PRO A 144 7.64 17.95 10.52
C PRO A 144 7.21 16.55 10.10
N SER A 145 6.26 15.99 10.85
CA SER A 145 5.58 14.74 10.53
C SER A 145 4.19 15.02 10.03
N TYR A 146 3.79 14.31 8.99
CA TYR A 146 2.48 14.37 8.36
C TYR A 146 1.69 13.11 8.74
N THR A 147 0.51 13.29 9.31
CA THR A 147 -0.29 12.20 9.87
C THR A 147 -1.71 12.25 9.30
N PRO A 148 -2.24 11.14 8.76
CA PRO A 148 -3.58 11.13 8.19
C PRO A 148 -4.65 11.24 9.26
N LYS A 149 -5.82 11.78 8.91
CA LYS A 149 -6.98 11.86 9.80
C LYS A 149 -7.67 10.51 10.00
N LYS A 150 -7.59 9.63 9.00
CA LYS A 150 -8.17 8.28 9.00
C LYS A 150 -7.04 7.24 8.92
N GLU A 151 -7.36 6.01 9.33
CA GLU A 151 -6.45 4.86 9.15
C GLU A 151 -6.27 4.54 7.67
N SER A 152 -5.08 4.08 7.33
CA SER A 152 -4.68 3.63 6.01
C SER A 152 -3.94 2.30 6.12
N LEU A 153 -3.98 1.50 5.09
CA LEU A 153 -3.22 0.26 4.97
C LEU A 153 -2.00 0.43 4.06
N TYR A 154 -2.08 1.39 3.14
CA TYR A 154 -1.01 1.71 2.21
C TYR A 154 -0.71 3.20 2.24
N VAL A 155 0.51 3.56 1.82
CA VAL A 155 0.88 4.94 1.54
C VAL A 155 1.59 4.98 0.20
N LEU A 156 1.14 5.86 -0.70
CA LEU A 156 1.74 6.07 -2.01
C LEU A 156 2.47 7.41 -2.03
N GLU A 157 3.76 7.36 -2.30
CA GLU A 157 4.59 8.54 -2.55
C GLU A 157 4.90 8.68 -4.04
N THR A 158 4.74 9.88 -4.58
CA THR A 158 5.11 10.25 -5.96
C THR A 158 5.80 11.61 -5.97
N ILE A 159 6.36 12.00 -7.11
CA ILE A 159 6.93 13.35 -7.27
C ILE A 159 5.88 14.42 -6.94
N ALA A 160 6.34 15.56 -6.40
CA ALA A 160 5.47 16.69 -6.08
C ALA A 160 4.71 17.20 -7.32
N GLY A 161 3.46 17.63 -7.10
CA GLY A 161 2.54 18.08 -8.13
C GLY A 161 1.80 16.95 -8.87
N PHE A 162 2.15 15.67 -8.59
CA PHE A 162 1.50 14.53 -9.22
C PHE A 162 0.00 14.49 -8.93
N ALA A 163 -0.40 14.73 -7.67
CA ALA A 163 -1.80 14.71 -7.27
C ALA A 163 -2.62 15.76 -8.02
N ASN A 164 -2.07 16.96 -8.17
CA ASN A 164 -2.71 18.06 -8.89
C ASN A 164 -2.77 17.80 -10.41
N ASN A 165 -1.67 17.34 -11.02
CA ASN A 165 -1.60 17.05 -12.45
C ASN A 165 -2.61 15.97 -12.88
N HIS A 166 -2.85 14.98 -12.01
CA HIS A 166 -3.79 13.88 -12.27
C HIS A 166 -5.14 14.05 -11.54
N HIS A 167 -5.42 15.26 -11.03
CA HIS A 167 -6.69 15.62 -10.39
C HIS A 167 -7.15 14.69 -9.28
N LEU A 168 -6.20 14.09 -8.56
CA LEU A 168 -6.48 13.14 -7.49
C LEU A 168 -7.10 13.83 -6.28
N LYS A 169 -8.10 13.19 -5.69
CA LYS A 169 -8.81 13.69 -4.51
C LYS A 169 -9.11 12.56 -3.52
N ILE A 170 -9.42 12.94 -2.31
CA ILE A 170 -9.89 12.00 -1.29
C ILE A 170 -11.16 11.31 -1.79
N GLY A 171 -11.19 9.98 -1.69
CA GLY A 171 -12.25 9.11 -2.18
C GLY A 171 -11.98 8.46 -3.53
N ASP A 172 -11.00 8.94 -4.30
CA ASP A 172 -10.60 8.28 -5.54
C ASP A 172 -9.99 6.90 -5.23
N ARG A 173 -10.21 5.97 -6.15
CA ARG A 173 -9.74 4.59 -6.01
C ARG A 173 -8.56 4.35 -6.94
N LEU A 174 -7.51 3.76 -6.38
CA LEU A 174 -6.33 3.33 -7.12
C LEU A 174 -6.49 1.88 -7.59
N ASP A 175 -6.01 1.55 -8.78
CA ASP A 175 -5.91 0.17 -9.27
C ASP A 175 -4.45 -0.27 -9.19
N PHE A 176 -4.17 -1.25 -8.31
CA PHE A 176 -2.82 -1.73 -8.03
C PHE A 176 -2.62 -3.13 -8.61
N GLN A 177 -1.46 -3.36 -9.24
CA GLN A 177 -1.06 -4.67 -9.75
C GLN A 177 0.42 -4.95 -9.45
N LEU A 178 0.72 -6.18 -9.01
CA LEU A 178 2.09 -6.67 -8.87
C LEU A 178 2.70 -6.99 -10.25
N ILE A 179 4.00 -6.79 -10.38
CA ILE A 179 4.79 -7.27 -11.52
C ILE A 179 5.44 -8.58 -11.08
N GLU A 180 5.14 -9.65 -11.84
CA GLU A 180 5.75 -10.98 -11.65
C GLU A 180 7.21 -11.00 -12.11
#